data_9f777448deddb33307fa50eae8fefc34
#
_entry.id   9f777448deddb33307fa50eae8fefc34
#
_cell.length_a   1.000
_cell.length_b   1.000
_cell.length_c   1.000
_cell.angle_alpha   90.00
_cell.angle_beta   90.00
_cell.angle_gamma   90.00
#
_symmetry.space_group_name_H-M   'P 1'
#
loop_
_entity.id
_entity.type
_entity.pdbx_description
1 polymer ?
#
loop_
_entity_poly.entity_id
_entity_poly.type
_entity_poly.pdbx_seq_one_letter_code
_entity_poly.pdbx_strand_id
1 'polypeptide(L)'
;EIIDTVIRIAPTFGGINREDIAAPAAFEVEEALRAALDIPVFHDDQHGTAVVVLAALWNSCRLTGREIGDLSVVIAGMGAAGVAVGRILLEAGVGSIVGVDRSGAVYSGRDNLNPAKAWFAEHTNPDRKMGTLAEVLVGTDVFIGLSGPGLIDAANLRTMNPEPFVFAMANPEPEIRPEEADGLAAVMATGRSDY
;
A
#
# COMPACT_ATOMS: atom_id res chain seq x y z
N GLU A 1 8.57 -8.97 -25.16
CA GLU A 1 8.49 -10.45 -25.08
C GLU A 1 7.29 -10.88 -24.22
N ILE A 2 7.14 -10.45 -22.93
CA ILE A 2 5.98 -10.81 -22.08
C ILE A 2 4.68 -10.41 -22.76
N ILE A 3 4.53 -9.16 -23.18
CA ILE A 3 3.33 -8.62 -23.83
C ILE A 3 2.94 -9.44 -25.04
N ASP A 4 3.88 -9.69 -25.97
CA ASP A 4 3.62 -10.43 -27.21
C ASP A 4 3.20 -11.89 -26.91
N THR A 5 3.82 -12.51 -25.90
CA THR A 5 3.47 -13.87 -25.49
C THR A 5 2.05 -13.93 -24.95
N VAL A 6 1.71 -13.03 -24.03
CA VAL A 6 0.37 -12.98 -23.42
C VAL A 6 -0.71 -12.70 -24.47
N ILE A 7 -0.49 -11.76 -25.40
CA ILE A 7 -1.43 -11.48 -26.49
C ILE A 7 -1.68 -12.72 -27.34
N ARG A 8 -0.64 -13.51 -27.65
CA ARG A 8 -0.78 -14.72 -28.46
C ARG A 8 -1.58 -15.82 -27.78
N ILE A 9 -1.48 -15.99 -26.48
CA ILE A 9 -2.21 -17.02 -25.73
C ILE A 9 -3.56 -16.54 -25.22
N ALA A 10 -3.80 -15.24 -25.15
CA ALA A 10 -5.03 -14.62 -24.61
C ALA A 10 -6.35 -15.17 -25.18
N PRO A 11 -6.46 -15.54 -26.49
CA PRO A 11 -7.70 -16.08 -27.04
C PRO A 11 -8.22 -17.34 -26.38
N THR A 12 -7.41 -18.00 -25.57
CA THR A 12 -7.78 -19.23 -24.84
C THR A 12 -8.27 -18.96 -23.41
N PHE A 13 -8.28 -17.70 -22.96
CA PHE A 13 -8.59 -17.31 -21.59
C PHE A 13 -9.75 -16.30 -21.52
N GLY A 14 -10.47 -16.32 -20.41
CA GLY A 14 -11.50 -15.33 -20.09
C GLY A 14 -10.99 -14.11 -19.32
N GLY A 15 -9.72 -14.13 -18.90
CA GLY A 15 -9.02 -13.06 -18.20
C GLY A 15 -7.55 -13.41 -17.96
N ILE A 16 -6.73 -12.43 -17.67
CA ILE A 16 -5.31 -12.57 -17.39
C ILE A 16 -5.03 -12.06 -15.98
N ASN A 17 -4.55 -12.93 -15.09
CA ASN A 17 -3.92 -12.52 -13.84
C ASN A 17 -2.39 -12.54 -14.00
N ARG A 18 -1.72 -11.54 -13.48
CA ARG A 18 -0.26 -11.42 -13.50
C ARG A 18 0.27 -11.25 -12.09
N GLU A 19 1.38 -11.90 -11.82
CA GLU A 19 2.10 -11.87 -10.57
C GLU A 19 3.61 -11.79 -10.84
N ASP A 20 4.40 -11.42 -9.84
CA ASP A 20 5.87 -11.46 -9.83
C ASP A 20 6.57 -10.62 -10.92
N ILE A 21 5.92 -9.57 -11.42
CA ILE A 21 6.54 -8.61 -12.33
C ILE A 21 6.91 -7.36 -11.56
N ALA A 22 8.21 -7.11 -11.41
CA ALA A 22 8.71 -5.96 -10.65
C ALA A 22 8.36 -4.61 -11.32
N ALA A 23 8.09 -3.59 -10.49
CA ALA A 23 7.99 -2.21 -10.96
C ALA A 23 9.39 -1.70 -11.43
N PRO A 24 9.46 -0.83 -12.48
CA PRO A 24 8.34 -0.20 -13.18
C PRO A 24 7.72 -1.04 -14.32
N ALA A 25 8.35 -2.15 -14.74
CA ALA A 25 7.90 -2.95 -15.87
C ALA A 25 6.46 -3.48 -15.70
N ALA A 26 6.04 -3.76 -14.46
CA ALA A 26 4.68 -4.19 -14.15
C ALA A 26 3.60 -3.24 -14.69
N PHE A 27 3.83 -1.93 -14.57
CA PHE A 27 2.89 -0.90 -15.04
C PHE A 27 2.80 -0.87 -16.57
N GLU A 28 3.96 -0.88 -17.24
CA GLU A 28 4.04 -0.85 -18.71
C GLU A 28 3.38 -2.09 -19.33
N VAL A 29 3.63 -3.26 -18.76
CA VAL A 29 3.04 -4.52 -19.22
C VAL A 29 1.52 -4.52 -19.03
N GLU A 30 1.03 -4.03 -17.89
CA GLU A 30 -0.41 -3.93 -17.64
C GLU A 30 -1.10 -3.00 -18.64
N GLU A 31 -0.59 -1.79 -18.79
CA GLU A 31 -1.17 -0.80 -19.69
C GLU A 31 -1.22 -1.32 -21.14
N ALA A 32 -0.12 -1.91 -21.61
CA ALA A 32 -0.05 -2.48 -22.96
C ALA A 32 -1.03 -3.64 -23.18
N LEU A 33 -1.18 -4.54 -22.20
CA LEU A 33 -2.11 -5.66 -22.30
C LEU A 33 -3.57 -5.19 -22.22
N ARG A 34 -3.89 -4.25 -21.34
CA ARG A 34 -5.24 -3.68 -21.24
C ARG A 34 -5.66 -2.93 -22.51
N ALA A 35 -4.70 -2.29 -23.19
CA ALA A 35 -4.96 -1.63 -24.47
C ALA A 35 -5.14 -2.62 -25.63
N ALA A 36 -4.53 -3.81 -25.55
CA ALA A 36 -4.49 -4.79 -26.63
C ALA A 36 -5.54 -5.90 -26.53
N LEU A 37 -6.16 -6.10 -25.36
CA LEU A 37 -7.04 -7.23 -25.09
C LEU A 37 -8.43 -6.75 -24.64
N ASP A 38 -9.47 -7.42 -25.11
CA ASP A 38 -10.87 -7.18 -24.71
C ASP A 38 -11.30 -7.98 -23.46
N ILE A 39 -10.39 -8.76 -22.88
CA ILE A 39 -10.63 -9.53 -21.64
C ILE A 39 -10.00 -8.80 -20.44
N PRO A 40 -10.50 -9.03 -19.21
CA PRO A 40 -9.91 -8.44 -18.00
C PRO A 40 -8.42 -8.77 -17.87
N VAL A 41 -7.61 -7.74 -17.61
CA VAL A 41 -6.19 -7.87 -17.26
C VAL A 41 -6.00 -7.34 -15.84
N PHE A 42 -5.55 -8.20 -14.94
CA PHE A 42 -5.38 -7.94 -13.53
C PHE A 42 -3.92 -8.17 -13.12
N HIS A 43 -3.44 -7.41 -12.16
CA HIS A 43 -2.12 -7.61 -11.55
C HIS A 43 -2.28 -7.73 -10.03
N ASP A 44 -2.10 -8.93 -9.50
CA ASP A 44 -2.41 -9.24 -8.11
C ASP A 44 -1.57 -8.42 -7.12
N ASP A 45 -0.26 -8.34 -7.35
CA ASP A 45 0.67 -7.56 -6.49
C ASP A 45 0.33 -6.06 -6.40
N GLN A 46 -0.48 -5.55 -7.32
CA GLN A 46 -0.99 -4.18 -7.29
C GLN A 46 -2.41 -4.14 -6.74
N HIS A 47 -3.34 -4.70 -7.51
CA HIS A 47 -4.77 -4.52 -7.29
C HIS A 47 -5.32 -5.46 -6.24
N GLY A 48 -4.84 -6.71 -6.16
CA GLY A 48 -5.24 -7.66 -5.12
C GLY A 48 -4.87 -7.15 -3.74
N THR A 49 -3.62 -6.76 -3.56
CA THR A 49 -3.14 -6.15 -2.31
C THR A 49 -3.93 -4.89 -1.96
N ALA A 50 -4.22 -4.02 -2.93
CA ALA A 50 -4.98 -2.79 -2.68
C ALA A 50 -6.43 -3.08 -2.23
N VAL A 51 -7.08 -4.05 -2.85
CA VAL A 51 -8.46 -4.46 -2.49
C VAL A 51 -8.52 -5.05 -1.09
N VAL A 52 -7.60 -5.94 -0.72
CA VAL A 52 -7.62 -6.54 0.63
C VAL A 52 -7.29 -5.55 1.73
N VAL A 53 -6.37 -4.61 1.47
CA VAL A 53 -6.05 -3.52 2.41
C VAL A 53 -7.25 -2.60 2.62
N LEU A 54 -7.94 -2.19 1.55
CA LEU A 54 -9.14 -1.36 1.67
C LEU A 54 -10.26 -2.10 2.43
N ALA A 55 -10.46 -3.39 2.14
CA ALA A 55 -11.44 -4.21 2.84
C ALA A 55 -11.11 -4.34 4.34
N ALA A 56 -9.84 -4.52 4.69
CA ALA A 56 -9.36 -4.54 6.07
C ALA A 56 -9.62 -3.19 6.76
N LEU A 57 -9.30 -2.07 6.08
CA LEU A 57 -9.51 -0.73 6.63
C LEU A 57 -11.00 -0.43 6.89
N TRP A 58 -11.88 -0.74 5.94
CA TRP A 58 -13.33 -0.57 6.13
C TRP A 58 -13.87 -1.41 7.30
N ASN A 59 -13.43 -2.66 7.40
CA ASN A 59 -13.84 -3.50 8.54
C ASN A 59 -13.29 -3.01 9.87
N SER A 60 -12.06 -2.50 9.90
CA SER A 60 -11.47 -1.87 11.09
C SER A 60 -12.27 -0.63 11.52
N CYS A 61 -12.65 0.22 10.58
CA CYS A 61 -13.52 1.37 10.84
C CYS A 61 -14.86 0.93 11.44
N ARG A 62 -15.50 -0.10 10.87
CA ARG A 62 -16.77 -0.64 11.38
C ARG A 62 -16.66 -1.23 12.79
N LEU A 63 -15.56 -1.92 13.08
CA LEU A 63 -15.31 -2.51 14.40
C LEU A 63 -15.08 -1.46 15.48
N THR A 64 -14.44 -0.35 15.14
CA THR A 64 -14.04 0.69 16.10
C THR A 64 -14.94 1.92 16.10
N GLY A 65 -15.90 2.00 15.18
CA GLY A 65 -16.80 3.15 15.03
C GLY A 65 -16.11 4.41 14.49
N ARG A 66 -14.98 4.26 13.78
CA ARG A 66 -14.25 5.40 13.20
C ARG A 66 -14.67 5.63 11.75
N GLU A 67 -14.64 6.88 11.31
CA GLU A 67 -14.93 7.26 9.94
C GLU A 67 -13.64 7.24 9.10
N ILE A 68 -13.70 6.68 7.89
CA ILE A 68 -12.53 6.54 7.01
C ILE A 68 -11.93 7.90 6.61
N GLY A 69 -12.77 8.91 6.48
CA GLY A 69 -12.36 10.28 6.12
C GLY A 69 -11.56 11.01 7.21
N ASP A 70 -11.64 10.56 8.45
CA ASP A 70 -10.92 11.15 9.58
C ASP A 70 -9.54 10.51 9.80
N LEU A 71 -9.23 9.41 9.09
CA LEU A 71 -8.00 8.68 9.29
C LEU A 71 -6.80 9.34 8.60
N SER A 72 -5.69 9.34 9.32
CA SER A 72 -4.35 9.61 8.79
C SER A 72 -3.60 8.29 8.60
N VAL A 73 -3.12 8.05 7.39
CA VAL A 73 -2.53 6.77 6.95
C VAL A 73 -1.08 6.98 6.53
N VAL A 74 -0.18 6.12 7.01
CA VAL A 74 1.19 6.01 6.51
C VAL A 74 1.36 4.68 5.78
N ILE A 75 1.85 4.74 4.54
CA ILE A 75 2.16 3.58 3.71
C ILE A 75 3.68 3.45 3.58
N ALA A 76 4.26 2.41 4.15
CA ALA A 76 5.68 2.10 4.05
C ALA A 76 5.94 1.09 2.92
N GLY A 77 6.66 1.53 1.88
CA GLY A 77 6.91 0.74 0.67
C GLY A 77 6.15 1.29 -0.54
N MET A 78 6.78 2.22 -1.28
CA MET A 78 6.21 2.89 -2.44
C MET A 78 6.62 2.20 -3.76
N GLY A 79 6.41 0.89 -3.81
CA GLY A 79 6.46 0.08 -5.02
C GLY A 79 5.11 0.01 -5.73
N ALA A 80 4.90 -1.05 -6.54
CA ALA A 80 3.64 -1.27 -7.25
C ALA A 80 2.44 -1.34 -6.31
N ALA A 81 2.52 -2.16 -5.26
CA ALA A 81 1.47 -2.30 -4.25
C ALA A 81 1.19 -0.98 -3.51
N GLY A 82 2.23 -0.29 -3.02
CA GLY A 82 2.06 0.94 -2.25
C GLY A 82 1.37 2.07 -3.02
N VAL A 83 1.72 2.24 -4.29
CA VAL A 83 1.05 3.23 -5.16
C VAL A 83 -0.41 2.83 -5.42
N ALA A 84 -0.67 1.54 -5.67
CA ALA A 84 -2.03 1.05 -5.90
C ALA A 84 -2.91 1.18 -4.66
N VAL A 85 -2.37 0.83 -3.48
CA VAL A 85 -3.04 1.04 -2.18
C VAL A 85 -3.36 2.52 -1.98
N GLY A 86 -2.39 3.41 -2.20
CA GLY A 86 -2.65 4.84 -2.05
C GLY A 86 -3.75 5.36 -2.97
N ARG A 87 -3.82 4.89 -4.21
CA ARG A 87 -4.90 5.26 -5.15
C ARG A 87 -6.28 4.83 -4.66
N ILE A 88 -6.43 3.57 -4.29
CA ILE A 88 -7.73 3.05 -3.85
C ILE A 88 -8.19 3.70 -2.53
N LEU A 89 -7.24 4.02 -1.63
CA LEU A 89 -7.56 4.73 -0.38
C LEU A 89 -7.98 6.18 -0.61
N LEU A 90 -7.36 6.87 -1.58
CA LEU A 90 -7.80 8.21 -2.01
C LEU A 90 -9.22 8.18 -2.56
N GLU A 91 -9.52 7.23 -3.45
CA GLU A 91 -10.86 7.04 -4.01
C GLU A 91 -11.89 6.67 -2.94
N ALA A 92 -11.48 5.95 -1.90
CA ALA A 92 -12.32 5.61 -0.75
C ALA A 92 -12.53 6.78 0.22
N GLY A 93 -11.87 7.91 0.02
CA GLY A 93 -12.05 9.12 0.81
C GLY A 93 -11.25 9.17 2.12
N VAL A 94 -10.11 8.47 2.20
CA VAL A 94 -9.19 8.59 3.35
C VAL A 94 -8.71 10.03 3.50
N GLY A 95 -8.73 10.57 4.73
CA GLY A 95 -8.48 11.98 5.00
C GLY A 95 -7.05 12.44 4.71
N SER A 96 -6.05 11.67 5.11
CA SER A 96 -4.64 12.00 4.87
C SER A 96 -3.81 10.74 4.60
N ILE A 97 -2.96 10.78 3.57
CA ILE A 97 -2.09 9.67 3.21
C ILE A 97 -0.67 10.18 3.02
N VAL A 98 0.31 9.52 3.67
CA VAL A 98 1.74 9.77 3.48
C VAL A 98 2.41 8.46 3.04
N GLY A 99 3.02 8.44 1.87
CA GLY A 99 3.85 7.33 1.43
C GLY A 99 5.30 7.50 1.89
N VAL A 100 5.96 6.40 2.23
CA VAL A 100 7.37 6.38 2.64
C VAL A 100 8.14 5.33 1.84
N ASP A 101 9.27 5.71 1.29
CA ASP A 101 10.22 4.78 0.68
C ASP A 101 11.60 4.85 1.39
N ARG A 102 12.60 4.19 0.83
CA ARG A 102 13.96 4.15 1.42
C ARG A 102 14.61 5.52 1.62
N SER A 103 14.13 6.54 0.90
CA SER A 103 14.62 7.92 0.99
C SER A 103 13.76 8.79 1.92
N GLY A 104 12.79 8.20 2.62
CA GLY A 104 11.85 8.91 3.49
C GLY A 104 10.49 9.19 2.86
N ALA A 105 9.78 10.15 3.41
CA ALA A 105 8.44 10.53 2.97
C ALA A 105 8.41 10.97 1.51
N VAL A 106 7.33 10.60 0.81
CA VAL A 106 7.03 11.03 -0.56
C VAL A 106 6.17 12.29 -0.50
N TYR A 107 6.64 13.36 -1.12
CA TYR A 107 5.96 14.66 -1.14
C TYR A 107 6.20 15.40 -2.46
N SER A 108 5.33 16.31 -2.79
CA SER A 108 5.43 17.13 -4.01
C SER A 108 6.69 18.01 -4.00
N GLY A 109 7.50 17.89 -5.05
CA GLY A 109 8.79 18.58 -5.19
C GLY A 109 9.98 17.82 -4.61
N ARG A 110 9.82 16.55 -4.16
CA ARG A 110 10.96 15.68 -3.84
C ARG A 110 11.67 15.23 -5.13
N ASP A 111 12.99 15.26 -5.12
CA ASP A 111 13.81 14.80 -6.24
C ASP A 111 13.73 13.27 -6.44
N ASN A 112 14.07 12.82 -7.64
CA ASN A 112 14.23 11.40 -8.01
C ASN A 112 12.97 10.53 -7.82
N LEU A 113 11.79 11.10 -8.05
CA LEU A 113 10.55 10.34 -8.10
C LEU A 113 10.34 9.76 -9.51
N ASN A 114 10.03 8.48 -9.60
CA ASN A 114 9.52 7.90 -10.83
C ASN A 114 8.08 8.40 -11.11
N PRO A 115 7.53 8.25 -12.33
CA PRO A 115 6.21 8.80 -12.67
C PRO A 115 5.09 8.39 -11.72
N ALA A 116 5.07 7.13 -11.24
CA ALA A 116 4.04 6.66 -10.32
C ALA A 116 4.13 7.33 -8.94
N LYS A 117 5.35 7.51 -8.42
CA LYS A 117 5.58 8.23 -7.16
C LYS A 117 5.36 9.74 -7.30
N ALA A 118 5.67 10.32 -8.46
CA ALA A 118 5.39 11.73 -8.74
C ALA A 118 3.88 11.98 -8.71
N TRP A 119 3.11 11.13 -9.40
CA TRP A 119 1.65 11.17 -9.31
C TRP A 119 1.16 11.07 -7.86
N PHE A 120 1.69 10.09 -7.10
CA PHE A 120 1.33 9.91 -5.70
C PHE A 120 1.64 11.15 -4.85
N ALA A 121 2.82 11.75 -5.02
CA ALA A 121 3.25 12.96 -4.32
C ALA A 121 2.37 14.19 -4.61
N GLU A 122 1.78 14.26 -5.79
CA GLU A 122 0.88 15.35 -6.19
C GLU A 122 -0.53 15.20 -5.63
N HIS A 123 -0.97 13.96 -5.33
CA HIS A 123 -2.33 13.67 -4.90
C HIS A 123 -2.44 13.34 -3.40
N THR A 124 -1.31 13.17 -2.71
CA THR A 124 -1.25 12.81 -1.30
C THR A 124 -0.34 13.77 -0.53
N ASN A 125 -0.27 13.59 0.81
CA ASN A 125 0.62 14.37 1.66
C ASN A 125 0.48 15.89 1.44
N PRO A 126 -0.75 16.46 1.60
CA PRO A 126 -1.00 17.87 1.29
C PRO A 126 -0.17 18.82 2.15
N ASP A 127 0.17 18.42 3.37
CA ASP A 127 0.98 19.20 4.31
C ASP A 127 2.48 19.10 4.02
N ARG A 128 2.88 18.34 2.99
CA ARG A 128 4.29 18.09 2.64
C ARG A 128 5.12 17.61 3.83
N LYS A 129 4.57 16.69 4.63
CA LYS A 129 5.32 16.04 5.70
C LYS A 129 6.56 15.39 5.11
N MET A 130 7.71 15.70 5.70
CA MET A 130 9.02 15.19 5.32
C MET A 130 9.59 14.36 6.46
N GLY A 131 10.67 13.61 6.19
CA GLY A 131 11.38 12.86 7.22
C GLY A 131 11.36 11.36 7.01
N THR A 132 11.84 10.65 8.01
CA THR A 132 11.90 9.19 8.09
C THR A 132 10.53 8.60 8.38
N LEU A 133 10.41 7.27 8.27
CA LEU A 133 9.19 6.55 8.65
C LEU A 133 8.79 6.85 10.10
N ALA A 134 9.74 6.77 11.03
CA ALA A 134 9.47 7.02 12.44
C ALA A 134 8.93 8.43 12.72
N GLU A 135 9.44 9.43 12.00
CA GLU A 135 8.98 10.83 12.16
C GLU A 135 7.56 11.04 11.62
N VAL A 136 7.20 10.42 10.49
CA VAL A 136 5.86 10.59 9.90
C VAL A 136 4.79 9.72 10.56
N LEU A 137 5.18 8.67 11.30
CA LEU A 137 4.26 7.86 12.10
C LEU A 137 3.69 8.61 13.31
N VAL A 138 4.39 9.63 13.80
CA VAL A 138 3.93 10.38 14.97
C VAL A 138 2.53 10.97 14.73
N GLY A 139 1.58 10.58 15.58
CA GLY A 139 0.20 11.09 15.51
C GLY A 139 -0.58 10.61 14.29
N THR A 140 -0.25 9.45 13.72
CA THR A 140 -1.02 8.82 12.65
C THR A 140 -1.92 7.70 13.20
N ASP A 141 -2.98 7.39 12.47
CA ASP A 141 -4.00 6.41 12.86
C ASP A 141 -3.75 5.02 12.30
N VAL A 142 -3.16 4.94 11.11
CA VAL A 142 -3.01 3.69 10.37
C VAL A 142 -1.60 3.56 9.82
N PHE A 143 -0.97 2.43 10.07
CA PHE A 143 0.25 1.99 9.41
C PHE A 143 -0.06 0.85 8.43
N ILE A 144 0.41 0.98 7.19
CA ILE A 144 0.34 -0.05 6.15
C ILE A 144 1.76 -0.35 5.68
N GLY A 145 2.27 -1.53 6.02
CA GLY A 145 3.57 -2.01 5.61
C GLY A 145 3.49 -2.84 4.33
N LEU A 146 4.29 -2.49 3.33
CA LEU A 146 4.38 -3.15 2.02
C LEU A 146 5.86 -3.22 1.57
N SER A 147 6.76 -3.39 2.51
CA SER A 147 8.20 -3.25 2.26
C SER A 147 9.01 -4.46 2.71
N GLY A 148 9.23 -4.62 4.00
CA GLY A 148 10.07 -5.70 4.49
C GLY A 148 10.05 -5.83 6.01
N PRO A 149 10.63 -6.91 6.53
CA PRO A 149 10.50 -7.30 7.94
C PRO A 149 11.17 -6.30 8.88
N GLY A 150 10.61 -6.19 10.11
CA GLY A 150 11.22 -5.44 11.20
C GLY A 150 11.39 -3.95 10.93
N LEU A 151 10.49 -3.35 10.16
CA LEU A 151 10.58 -1.95 9.73
C LEU A 151 10.15 -0.98 10.83
N ILE A 152 9.23 -1.41 11.70
CA ILE A 152 8.75 -0.68 12.87
C ILE A 152 8.77 -1.58 14.11
N ASP A 153 8.68 -0.98 15.27
CA ASP A 153 8.66 -1.65 16.56
C ASP A 153 7.57 -1.07 17.49
N ALA A 154 7.46 -1.62 18.68
CA ALA A 154 6.52 -1.15 19.70
C ALA A 154 6.73 0.32 20.11
N ALA A 155 7.95 0.85 20.00
CA ALA A 155 8.21 2.27 20.30
C ALA A 155 7.58 3.17 19.22
N ASN A 156 7.65 2.77 17.96
CA ASN A 156 6.98 3.48 16.86
C ASN A 156 5.44 3.47 17.06
N LEU A 157 4.84 2.32 17.42
CA LEU A 157 3.39 2.26 17.65
C LEU A 157 2.93 3.20 18.76
N ARG A 158 3.73 3.36 19.83
CA ARG A 158 3.40 4.29 20.93
C ARG A 158 3.45 5.76 20.54
N THR A 159 4.05 6.11 19.40
CA THR A 159 4.05 7.49 18.88
C THR A 159 2.84 7.79 17.99
N MET A 160 2.13 6.76 17.54
CA MET A 160 0.91 6.90 16.76
C MET A 160 -0.26 7.40 17.63
N ASN A 161 -1.37 7.73 17.01
CA ASN A 161 -2.59 8.03 17.74
C ASN A 161 -3.05 6.82 18.58
N PRO A 162 -3.84 7.03 19.65
CA PRO A 162 -4.38 5.93 20.43
C PRO A 162 -5.16 4.91 19.58
N GLU A 163 -4.98 3.63 19.88
CA GLU A 163 -5.68 2.53 19.20
C GLU A 163 -5.45 2.52 17.68
N PRO A 164 -4.18 2.54 17.21
CA PRO A 164 -3.88 2.55 15.78
C PRO A 164 -4.28 1.23 15.10
N PHE A 165 -4.48 1.29 13.77
CA PHE A 165 -4.58 0.11 12.94
C PHE A 165 -3.21 -0.20 12.33
N VAL A 166 -2.81 -1.46 12.36
CA VAL A 166 -1.51 -1.93 11.87
C VAL A 166 -1.72 -3.05 10.86
N PHE A 167 -1.40 -2.79 9.60
CA PHE A 167 -1.44 -3.77 8.52
C PHE A 167 -0.01 -4.04 8.05
N ALA A 168 0.62 -5.09 8.60
CA ALA A 168 2.00 -5.47 8.33
C ALA A 168 2.04 -6.58 7.27
N MET A 169 2.05 -6.18 6.00
CA MET A 169 1.78 -7.03 4.84
C MET A 169 3.03 -7.67 4.21
N ALA A 170 4.25 -7.38 4.72
CA ALA A 170 5.47 -7.95 4.18
C ALA A 170 5.50 -9.48 4.32
N ASN A 171 6.14 -10.13 3.36
CA ASN A 171 6.24 -11.58 3.25
C ASN A 171 7.72 -11.96 3.03
N PRO A 172 8.29 -13.00 3.72
CA PRO A 172 7.64 -13.94 4.65
C PRO A 172 7.44 -13.42 6.08
N GLU A 173 8.20 -12.44 6.53
CA GLU A 173 8.10 -11.86 7.87
C GLU A 173 7.48 -10.46 7.78
N PRO A 174 6.53 -10.11 8.69
CA PRO A 174 5.88 -8.80 8.68
C PRO A 174 6.81 -7.67 9.14
N GLU A 175 6.41 -6.42 8.89
CA GLU A 175 7.12 -5.22 9.33
C GLU A 175 7.22 -5.09 10.86
N ILE A 176 6.26 -5.64 11.55
CA ILE A 176 6.22 -5.84 13.02
C ILE A 176 5.47 -7.14 13.30
N ARG A 177 5.92 -7.89 14.26
CA ARG A 177 5.23 -9.13 14.66
C ARG A 177 3.97 -8.81 15.46
N PRO A 178 2.89 -9.61 15.32
CA PRO A 178 1.66 -9.42 16.08
C PRO A 178 1.88 -9.36 17.58
N GLU A 179 2.80 -10.18 18.12
CA GLU A 179 3.11 -10.21 19.55
C GLU A 179 3.71 -8.89 20.05
N GLU A 180 4.42 -8.16 19.21
CA GLU A 180 4.99 -6.83 19.53
C GLU A 180 3.95 -5.71 19.48
N ALA A 181 2.90 -5.90 18.68
CA ALA A 181 1.78 -4.97 18.55
C ALA A 181 0.65 -5.23 19.56
N ASP A 182 0.70 -6.36 20.28
CA ASP A 182 -0.34 -6.74 21.25
C ASP A 182 -0.53 -5.69 22.34
N GLY A 183 -1.77 -5.34 22.60
CA GLY A 183 -2.14 -4.27 23.53
C GLY A 183 -1.77 -2.85 23.12
N LEU A 184 -1.19 -2.65 21.92
CA LEU A 184 -0.85 -1.32 21.38
C LEU A 184 -1.73 -0.94 20.19
N ALA A 185 -2.15 -1.89 19.37
CA ALA A 185 -2.99 -1.67 18.20
C ALA A 185 -4.44 -2.10 18.49
N ALA A 186 -5.42 -1.33 18.00
CA ALA A 186 -6.83 -1.73 18.03
C ALA A 186 -7.12 -2.85 17.02
N VAL A 187 -6.42 -2.80 15.88
CA VAL A 187 -6.50 -3.83 14.84
C VAL A 187 -5.10 -4.14 14.33
N MET A 188 -4.75 -5.42 14.33
CA MET A 188 -3.53 -5.94 13.72
C MET A 188 -3.89 -6.94 12.63
N ALA A 189 -3.30 -6.78 11.45
CA ALA A 189 -3.41 -7.74 10.35
C ALA A 189 -2.05 -7.93 9.68
N THR A 190 -1.83 -9.14 9.16
CA THR A 190 -0.63 -9.50 8.41
C THR A 190 -0.99 -9.94 7.00
N GLY A 191 0.00 -9.98 6.09
CA GLY A 191 -0.15 -10.50 4.74
C GLY A 191 -0.26 -12.02 4.65
N ARG A 192 -0.09 -12.73 5.77
CA ARG A 192 -0.07 -14.19 5.84
C ARG A 192 -1.16 -14.73 6.77
N SER A 193 -1.63 -15.94 6.46
CA SER A 193 -2.65 -16.64 7.25
C SER A 193 -2.09 -17.48 8.41
N ASP A 194 -0.78 -17.54 8.55
CA ASP A 194 -0.05 -18.30 9.56
C ASP A 194 0.45 -17.43 10.74
N TYR A 195 0.00 -16.19 10.80
CA TYR A 195 0.17 -15.26 11.91
C TYR A 195 -1.16 -14.98 12.60
#